data_aa697ea2bbcbbadcc2a2e49e64a397eb
#
_entry.id   aa697ea2bbcbbadcc2a2e49e64a397eb
#
_cell.length_a   1.000
_cell.length_b   1.000
_cell.length_c   1.000
_cell.angle_alpha   90.00
_cell.angle_beta   90.00
_cell.angle_gamma   90.00
#
_symmetry.space_group_name_H-M   'P 1'
#
loop_
_entity.id
_entity.type
_entity.pdbx_description
1 polymer ?
#
loop_
_entity_poly.entity_id
_entity_poly.type
_entity_poly.pdbx_seq_one_letter_code
_entity_poly.pdbx_strand_id
1 'polypeptide(L)'
;MPSQRLTVNSAAVRPAILLIGCMWFQGTLWKLPFGHQNGLWYWTQQMAGRATFEAHRAFVTDVILPNFDIVNPLVYFAELGFAISLMLGLFVRFAGVAAALFTLNLWLGIYNQRPGDPAEWPWSYMFLILLCGTFAVLAAGRSLGADAWLRRNVTAVRDGRGFGALLRLIT
;
A
#
# COMPACT_ATOMS: atom_id res chain seq x y z
N MET A 1 20.25 -32.37 1.24
CA MET A 1 19.95 -31.60 0.02
C MET A 1 20.21 -30.14 0.31
N PRO A 2 21.12 -29.44 -0.37
CA PRO A 2 21.31 -28.03 -0.17
C PRO A 2 20.06 -27.29 -0.64
N SER A 3 19.45 -26.51 0.25
CA SER A 3 18.32 -25.64 -0.08
C SER A 3 18.78 -24.65 -1.15
N GLN A 4 18.31 -24.81 -2.37
CA GLN A 4 18.46 -23.78 -3.40
C GLN A 4 17.73 -22.53 -2.92
N ARG A 5 18.47 -21.56 -2.38
CA ARG A 5 17.92 -20.23 -2.13
C ARG A 5 17.60 -19.64 -3.51
N LEU A 6 16.33 -19.43 -3.77
CA LEU A 6 15.89 -18.66 -4.94
C LEU A 6 16.56 -17.29 -4.87
N THR A 7 17.61 -17.09 -5.63
CA THR A 7 18.24 -15.78 -5.81
C THR A 7 17.34 -14.97 -6.73
N VAL A 8 16.49 -14.15 -6.13
CA VAL A 8 15.67 -13.19 -6.91
C VAL A 8 16.63 -12.23 -7.60
N ASN A 9 16.54 -12.15 -8.92
CA ASN A 9 17.36 -11.22 -9.70
C ASN A 9 17.00 -9.78 -9.32
N SER A 10 17.87 -9.13 -8.56
CA SER A 10 17.67 -7.77 -8.05
C SER A 10 17.48 -6.73 -9.15
N ALA A 11 18.10 -6.95 -10.32
CA ALA A 11 17.97 -6.07 -11.48
C ALA A 11 16.54 -6.06 -12.06
N ALA A 12 15.81 -7.18 -11.98
CA ALA A 12 14.42 -7.25 -12.44
C ALA A 12 13.42 -6.73 -11.41
N VAL A 13 13.69 -6.93 -10.12
CA VAL A 13 12.77 -6.55 -9.03
C VAL A 13 12.73 -5.04 -8.83
N ARG A 14 13.85 -4.35 -8.96
CA ARG A 14 13.92 -2.90 -8.71
C ARG A 14 13.02 -2.06 -9.63
N PRO A 15 12.99 -2.26 -10.95
CA PRO A 15 12.06 -1.57 -11.83
C PRO A 15 10.60 -1.84 -11.48
N ALA A 16 10.24 -3.08 -11.12
CA ALA A 16 8.87 -3.44 -10.76
C ALA A 16 8.39 -2.70 -9.49
N ILE A 17 9.22 -2.61 -8.45
CA ILE A 17 8.89 -1.86 -7.24
C ILE A 17 8.72 -0.37 -7.56
N LEU A 18 9.62 0.20 -8.37
CA LEU A 18 9.53 1.60 -8.78
C LEU A 18 8.23 1.89 -9.53
N LEU A 19 7.84 1.03 -10.48
CA LEU A 19 6.59 1.17 -11.22
C LEU A 19 5.37 1.11 -10.30
N ILE A 20 5.32 0.20 -9.35
CA ILE A 20 4.22 0.14 -8.37
C ILE A 20 4.21 1.38 -7.47
N GLY A 21 5.37 1.88 -7.06
CA GLY A 21 5.47 3.16 -6.34
C GLY A 21 4.93 4.33 -7.17
N CYS A 22 5.22 4.38 -8.47
CA CYS A 22 4.67 5.38 -9.39
C CYS A 22 3.14 5.23 -9.55
N MET A 23 2.59 4.02 -9.55
CA MET A 23 1.13 3.80 -9.57
C MET A 23 0.46 4.36 -8.32
N TRP A 24 1.04 4.12 -7.14
CA TRP A 24 0.55 4.72 -5.89
C TRP A 24 0.64 6.24 -5.93
N PHE A 25 1.75 6.80 -6.41
CA PHE A 25 1.90 8.24 -6.57
C PHE A 25 0.84 8.83 -7.52
N GLN A 26 0.60 8.19 -8.66
CA GLN A 26 -0.47 8.60 -9.59
C GLN A 26 -1.84 8.61 -8.91
N GLY A 27 -2.11 7.64 -8.02
CA GLY A 27 -3.33 7.58 -7.25
C GLY A 27 -3.54 8.80 -6.33
N THR A 28 -2.48 9.46 -5.87
CA THR A 28 -2.59 10.67 -5.03
C THR A 28 -2.91 11.93 -5.82
N LEU A 29 -2.61 11.99 -7.12
CA LEU A 29 -2.73 13.22 -7.92
C LEU A 29 -4.18 13.72 -8.08
N TRP A 30 -5.16 12.82 -8.02
CA TRP A 30 -6.59 13.16 -8.11
C TRP A 30 -7.30 13.19 -6.74
N LYS A 31 -6.58 12.86 -5.66
CA LYS A 31 -7.04 12.89 -4.27
C LYS A 31 -6.45 14.11 -3.60
N LEU A 32 -7.21 15.17 -3.49
CA LEU A 32 -6.76 16.34 -2.74
C LEU A 32 -6.86 16.04 -1.23
N PRO A 33 -5.86 16.39 -0.42
CA PRO A 33 -5.85 16.04 1.01
C PRO A 33 -6.86 16.80 1.85
N PHE A 34 -7.56 17.79 1.27
CA PHE A 34 -8.55 18.60 1.97
C PHE A 34 -9.79 18.81 1.12
N GLY A 35 -10.94 18.91 1.78
CA GLY A 35 -12.25 19.20 1.15
C GLY A 35 -13.00 17.95 0.67
N HIS A 36 -14.26 18.17 0.29
CA HIS A 36 -15.22 17.11 -0.09
C HIS A 36 -15.46 17.03 -1.61
N GLN A 37 -14.74 17.80 -2.41
CA GLN A 37 -14.93 17.85 -3.86
C GLN A 37 -13.84 17.07 -4.62
N ASN A 38 -13.39 15.95 -4.04
CA ASN A 38 -12.35 15.14 -4.65
C ASN A 38 -12.86 13.70 -4.90
N GLY A 39 -12.09 12.96 -5.69
CA GLY A 39 -12.43 11.58 -6.03
C GLY A 39 -12.51 10.66 -4.80
N LEU A 40 -11.74 10.92 -3.73
CA LEU A 40 -11.80 10.13 -2.52
C LEU A 40 -13.16 10.27 -1.80
N TRP A 41 -13.74 11.48 -1.76
CA TRP A 41 -15.10 11.70 -1.25
C TRP A 41 -16.13 10.88 -2.02
N TYR A 42 -16.09 10.99 -3.34
CA TYR A 42 -16.99 10.24 -4.20
C TYR A 42 -16.90 8.73 -3.93
N TRP A 43 -15.70 8.16 -3.95
CA TRP A 43 -15.51 6.71 -3.74
C TRP A 43 -15.87 6.26 -2.32
N THR A 44 -15.63 7.08 -1.31
CA THR A 44 -16.06 6.79 0.07
C THR A 44 -17.58 6.69 0.18
N GLN A 45 -18.31 7.57 -0.50
CA GLN A 45 -19.77 7.48 -0.57
C GLN A 45 -20.24 6.21 -1.30
N GLN A 46 -19.53 5.81 -2.37
CA GLN A 46 -19.84 4.54 -3.03
C GLN A 46 -19.63 3.33 -2.11
N MET A 47 -18.58 3.34 -1.29
CA MET A 47 -18.32 2.27 -0.32
C MET A 47 -19.45 2.13 0.71
N ALA A 48 -20.07 3.22 1.15
CA ALA A 48 -21.21 3.19 2.07
C ALA A 48 -22.40 2.38 1.52
N GLY A 49 -22.58 2.33 0.19
CA GLY A 49 -23.66 1.59 -0.46
C GLY A 49 -23.27 0.20 -1.00
N ARG A 50 -21.98 -0.06 -1.21
CA ARG A 50 -21.49 -1.17 -2.03
C ARG A 50 -20.51 -2.12 -1.33
N ALA A 51 -20.08 -1.81 -0.11
CA ALA A 51 -19.18 -2.68 0.63
C ALA A 51 -19.76 -4.10 0.77
N THR A 52 -18.86 -5.08 0.72
CA THR A 52 -19.21 -6.51 0.76
C THR A 52 -19.94 -6.88 2.05
N PHE A 53 -19.50 -6.34 3.19
CA PHE A 53 -20.02 -6.67 4.51
C PHE A 53 -20.81 -5.49 5.09
N GLU A 54 -21.91 -5.81 5.76
CA GLU A 54 -22.71 -4.80 6.44
C GLU A 54 -21.93 -4.02 7.51
N ALA A 55 -21.09 -4.72 8.28
CA ALA A 55 -20.21 -4.08 9.24
C ALA A 55 -19.24 -3.07 8.59
N HIS A 56 -18.77 -3.34 7.37
CA HIS A 56 -17.93 -2.41 6.62
C HIS A 56 -18.73 -1.19 6.15
N ARG A 57 -19.96 -1.40 5.66
CA ARG A 57 -20.87 -0.30 5.29
C ARG A 57 -21.18 0.60 6.48
N ALA A 58 -21.56 0.00 7.61
CA ALA A 58 -21.81 0.73 8.84
C ALA A 58 -20.58 1.53 9.28
N PHE A 59 -19.40 0.92 9.27
CA PHE A 59 -18.15 1.63 9.60
C PHE A 59 -17.90 2.83 8.68
N VAL A 60 -18.10 2.67 7.37
CA VAL A 60 -17.94 3.79 6.41
C VAL A 60 -18.97 4.89 6.68
N THR A 61 -20.25 4.53 6.91
CA THR A 61 -21.34 5.47 7.11
C THR A 61 -21.24 6.20 8.43
N ASP A 62 -20.96 5.46 9.52
CA ASP A 62 -21.09 5.97 10.89
C ASP A 62 -19.77 6.55 11.42
N VAL A 63 -18.64 6.13 10.85
CA VAL A 63 -17.31 6.56 11.32
C VAL A 63 -16.55 7.36 10.27
N ILE A 64 -16.42 6.83 9.05
CA ILE A 64 -15.55 7.44 8.03
C ILE A 64 -16.18 8.73 7.47
N LEU A 65 -17.42 8.67 6.99
CA LEU A 65 -18.06 9.82 6.37
C LEU A 65 -18.24 11.01 7.33
N PRO A 66 -18.67 10.84 8.60
CA PRO A 66 -18.77 11.97 9.54
C PRO A 66 -17.42 12.58 9.91
N ASN A 67 -16.32 11.82 9.80
CA ASN A 67 -14.97 12.27 10.12
C ASN A 67 -14.09 12.44 8.87
N PHE A 68 -14.71 12.68 7.72
CA PHE A 68 -13.98 12.68 6.44
C PHE A 68 -12.87 13.75 6.37
N ASP A 69 -13.03 14.88 7.03
CA ASP A 69 -12.02 15.95 7.11
C ASP A 69 -10.70 15.49 7.77
N ILE A 70 -10.76 14.47 8.63
CA ILE A 70 -9.60 13.84 9.24
C ILE A 70 -9.13 12.65 8.40
N VAL A 71 -10.07 11.86 7.92
CA VAL A 71 -9.78 10.63 7.16
C VAL A 71 -9.14 10.95 5.81
N ASN A 72 -9.62 11.97 5.11
CA ASN A 72 -9.11 12.36 3.80
C ASN A 72 -7.59 12.63 3.82
N PRO A 73 -7.05 13.54 4.63
CA PRO A 73 -5.60 13.74 4.70
C PRO A 73 -4.85 12.50 5.17
N LEU A 74 -5.39 11.70 6.09
CA LEU A 74 -4.76 10.46 6.53
C LEU A 74 -4.59 9.46 5.38
N VAL A 75 -5.63 9.26 4.59
CA VAL A 75 -5.58 8.37 3.40
C VAL A 75 -4.59 8.92 2.37
N TYR A 76 -4.65 10.21 2.07
CA TYR A 76 -3.74 10.85 1.12
C TYR A 76 -2.27 10.65 1.51
N PHE A 77 -1.91 10.96 2.76
CA PHE A 77 -0.53 10.82 3.23
C PHE A 77 -0.11 9.36 3.39
N ALA A 78 -1.02 8.44 3.71
CA ALA A 78 -0.72 7.01 3.72
C ALA A 78 -0.35 6.50 2.30
N GLU A 79 -1.15 6.83 1.29
CA GLU A 79 -0.86 6.44 -0.10
C GLU A 79 0.41 7.10 -0.63
N LEU A 80 0.64 8.39 -0.32
CA LEU A 80 1.90 9.07 -0.63
C LEU A 80 3.08 8.40 0.07
N GLY A 81 2.90 7.96 1.31
CA GLY A 81 3.90 7.20 2.06
C GLY A 81 4.21 5.86 1.38
N PHE A 82 3.21 5.12 0.90
CA PHE A 82 3.42 3.89 0.13
C PHE A 82 4.19 4.18 -1.16
N ALA A 83 3.80 5.23 -1.89
CA ALA A 83 4.48 5.64 -3.12
C ALA A 83 5.96 5.91 -2.85
N ILE A 84 6.29 6.79 -1.92
CA ILE A 84 7.66 7.18 -1.59
C ILE A 84 8.47 5.98 -1.10
N SER A 85 7.90 5.17 -0.21
CA SER A 85 8.55 3.97 0.34
C SER A 85 8.94 2.98 -0.77
N LEU A 86 8.01 2.68 -1.68
CA LEU A 86 8.25 1.75 -2.78
C LEU A 86 9.19 2.35 -3.83
N MET A 87 9.04 3.64 -4.18
CA MET A 87 9.93 4.31 -5.14
C MET A 87 11.38 4.35 -4.64
N LEU A 88 11.60 4.65 -3.36
CA LEU A 88 12.94 4.67 -2.77
C LEU A 88 13.47 3.28 -2.42
N GLY A 89 12.59 2.29 -2.32
CA GLY A 89 12.93 0.96 -1.78
C GLY A 89 13.24 1.04 -0.28
N LEU A 90 12.50 1.87 0.46
CA LEU A 90 12.65 2.13 1.89
C LEU A 90 11.45 1.53 2.64
N PHE A 91 11.70 0.74 3.69
CA PHE A 91 10.68 0.04 4.46
C PHE A 91 9.72 -0.79 3.59
N VAL A 92 10.25 -1.42 2.54
CA VAL A 92 9.43 -2.08 1.51
C VAL A 92 8.56 -3.19 2.09
N ARG A 93 9.02 -3.89 3.11
CA ARG A 93 8.20 -4.93 3.77
C ARG A 93 6.98 -4.33 4.45
N PHE A 94 7.18 -3.29 5.23
CA PHE A 94 6.08 -2.61 5.92
C PHE A 94 5.12 -1.95 4.91
N ALA A 95 5.65 -1.15 4.00
CA ALA A 95 4.86 -0.46 2.98
C ALA A 95 4.08 -1.45 2.10
N GLY A 96 4.71 -2.55 1.69
CA GLY A 96 4.06 -3.57 0.87
C GLY A 96 2.91 -4.27 1.60
N VAL A 97 3.07 -4.64 2.88
CA VAL A 97 1.98 -5.22 3.68
C VAL A 97 0.86 -4.20 3.88
N ALA A 98 1.20 -2.98 4.30
CA ALA A 98 0.22 -1.93 4.55
C ALA A 98 -0.55 -1.55 3.28
N ALA A 99 0.13 -1.41 2.15
CA ALA A 99 -0.47 -1.14 0.84
C ALA A 99 -1.38 -2.29 0.38
N ALA A 100 -0.97 -3.55 0.58
CA ALA A 100 -1.80 -4.71 0.24
C ALA A 100 -3.08 -4.75 1.08
N LEU A 101 -2.99 -4.53 2.40
CA LEU A 101 -4.16 -4.48 3.29
C LEU A 101 -5.07 -3.29 2.97
N PHE A 102 -4.49 -2.13 2.67
CA PHE A 102 -5.24 -0.96 2.26
C PHE A 102 -5.99 -1.22 0.95
N THR A 103 -5.34 -1.81 -0.04
CA THR A 103 -5.96 -2.19 -1.33
C THR A 103 -7.07 -3.23 -1.13
N LEU A 104 -6.87 -4.20 -0.22
CA LEU A 104 -7.90 -5.17 0.14
C LEU A 104 -9.15 -4.48 0.74
N ASN A 105 -8.95 -3.50 1.63
CA ASN A 105 -10.04 -2.69 2.17
C ASN A 105 -10.80 -1.95 1.05
N LEU A 106 -10.10 -1.32 0.11
CA LEU A 106 -10.73 -0.65 -1.03
C LEU A 106 -11.53 -1.63 -1.89
N TRP A 107 -10.95 -2.77 -2.23
CA TRP A 107 -11.62 -3.80 -3.01
C TRP A 107 -12.89 -4.31 -2.34
N LEU A 108 -12.84 -4.65 -1.06
CA LEU A 108 -14.02 -5.07 -0.30
C LEU A 108 -15.06 -3.96 -0.16
N GLY A 109 -14.63 -2.71 -0.15
CA GLY A 109 -15.51 -1.54 -0.05
C GLY A 109 -16.36 -1.29 -1.29
N ILE A 110 -15.86 -1.66 -2.48
CA ILE A 110 -16.54 -1.41 -3.77
C ILE A 110 -16.93 -2.69 -4.50
N TYR A 111 -16.82 -3.85 -3.85
CA TYR A 111 -17.01 -5.16 -4.50
C TYR A 111 -18.40 -5.34 -5.11
N ASN A 112 -19.46 -4.86 -4.45
CA ASN A 112 -20.84 -5.01 -4.89
C ASN A 112 -21.27 -3.91 -5.89
N GLN A 113 -20.46 -3.64 -6.89
CA GLN A 113 -20.82 -2.73 -7.96
C GLN A 113 -21.99 -3.29 -8.78
N ARG A 114 -22.92 -2.40 -9.17
CA ARG A 114 -24.08 -2.76 -9.98
C ARG A 114 -23.77 -2.59 -11.46
N PRO A 115 -24.43 -3.34 -12.36
CA PRO A 115 -24.36 -3.09 -13.80
C PRO A 115 -24.70 -1.62 -14.11
N GLY A 116 -23.85 -0.93 -14.86
CA GLY A 116 -24.00 0.49 -15.19
C GLY A 116 -23.30 1.46 -14.24
N ASP A 117 -22.74 0.99 -13.12
CA ASP A 117 -21.86 1.81 -12.30
C ASP A 117 -20.53 2.10 -13.04
N PRO A 118 -19.88 3.25 -12.77
CA PRO A 118 -18.54 3.48 -13.28
C PRO A 118 -17.64 2.33 -12.84
N ALA A 119 -17.22 1.53 -13.84
CA ALA A 119 -16.57 0.27 -13.59
C ALA A 119 -15.12 0.50 -13.17
N GLU A 120 -14.84 0.27 -11.89
CA GLU A 120 -13.50 -0.10 -11.50
C GLU A 120 -13.30 -1.61 -11.77
N TRP A 121 -12.18 -1.96 -12.39
CA TRP A 121 -11.88 -3.35 -12.68
C TRP A 121 -11.46 -4.07 -11.39
N PRO A 122 -12.26 -5.01 -10.84
CA PRO A 122 -11.98 -5.63 -9.54
C PRO A 122 -10.61 -6.32 -9.48
N TRP A 123 -10.14 -6.87 -10.59
CA TRP A 123 -8.86 -7.56 -10.66
C TRP A 123 -7.64 -6.62 -10.66
N SER A 124 -7.80 -5.32 -10.94
CA SER A 124 -6.71 -4.36 -10.74
C SER A 124 -6.28 -4.30 -9.27
N TYR A 125 -7.25 -4.37 -8.35
CA TYR A 125 -6.99 -4.47 -6.91
C TYR A 125 -6.29 -5.78 -6.54
N MET A 126 -6.70 -6.91 -7.14
CA MET A 126 -6.05 -8.21 -6.92
C MET A 126 -4.58 -8.18 -7.34
N PHE A 127 -4.28 -7.62 -8.51
CA PHE A 127 -2.89 -7.45 -8.95
C PHE A 127 -2.08 -6.58 -8.01
N LEU A 128 -2.65 -5.48 -7.54
CA LEU A 128 -1.95 -4.58 -6.63
C LEU A 128 -1.70 -5.23 -5.27
N ILE A 129 -2.67 -6.00 -4.73
CA ILE A 129 -2.50 -6.80 -3.51
C ILE A 129 -1.37 -7.82 -3.68
N LEU A 130 -1.40 -8.58 -4.78
CA LEU A 130 -0.39 -9.61 -5.07
C LEU A 130 1.01 -9.01 -5.21
N LEU A 131 1.16 -7.92 -5.95
CA LEU A 131 2.45 -7.28 -6.18
C LEU A 131 3.01 -6.67 -4.91
N CYS A 132 2.21 -5.89 -4.17
CA CYS A 132 2.64 -5.31 -2.90
C CYS A 132 2.99 -6.39 -1.87
N GLY A 133 2.16 -7.44 -1.75
CA GLY A 133 2.42 -8.58 -0.88
C GLY A 133 3.68 -9.34 -1.27
N THR A 134 3.89 -9.58 -2.55
CA THR A 134 5.10 -10.25 -3.07
C THR A 134 6.36 -9.44 -2.73
N PHE A 135 6.35 -8.12 -2.95
CA PHE A 135 7.50 -7.28 -2.60
C PHE A 135 7.78 -7.27 -1.10
N ALA A 136 6.75 -7.32 -0.28
CA ALA A 136 6.90 -7.43 1.18
C ALA A 136 7.54 -8.77 1.58
N VAL A 137 7.05 -9.89 1.04
CA VAL A 137 7.60 -11.24 1.33
C VAL A 137 9.05 -11.36 0.87
N LEU A 138 9.34 -10.91 -0.34
CA LEU A 138 10.68 -10.93 -0.92
C LEU A 138 11.63 -9.93 -0.24
N ALA A 139 11.12 -9.03 0.62
CA ALA A 139 11.90 -7.93 1.18
C ALA A 139 12.71 -7.19 0.10
N ALA A 140 12.02 -6.83 -0.97
CA ALA A 140 12.61 -6.45 -2.24
C ALA A 140 13.48 -5.17 -2.18
N GLY A 141 13.27 -4.31 -1.17
CA GLY A 141 14.11 -3.13 -0.89
C GLY A 141 15.54 -3.46 -0.48
N ARG A 142 15.79 -4.73 -0.04
CA ARG A 142 17.11 -5.20 0.39
C ARG A 142 18.10 -5.41 -0.75
N SER A 143 17.64 -5.47 -1.98
CA SER A 143 18.50 -5.75 -3.13
C SER A 143 19.21 -4.48 -3.63
N LEU A 144 18.44 -3.44 -4.00
CA LEU A 144 18.94 -2.20 -4.60
C LEU A 144 18.23 -0.95 -4.09
N GLY A 145 17.54 -1.03 -2.95
CA GLY A 145 16.80 0.10 -2.35
C GLY A 145 17.53 0.74 -1.19
N ALA A 146 16.90 1.76 -0.60
CA ALA A 146 17.36 2.41 0.62
C ALA A 146 17.44 1.43 1.81
N ASP A 147 16.62 0.36 1.82
CA ASP A 147 16.72 -0.72 2.80
C ASP A 147 18.09 -1.42 2.76
N ALA A 148 18.65 -1.62 1.56
CA ALA A 148 19.98 -2.19 1.40
C ALA A 148 21.06 -1.30 2.01
N TRP A 149 20.95 0.01 1.79
CA TRP A 149 21.87 1.00 2.35
C TRP A 149 21.76 1.06 3.88
N LEU A 150 20.52 1.12 4.43
CA LEU A 150 20.30 1.12 5.87
C LEU A 150 20.94 -0.11 6.55
N ARG A 151 20.75 -1.29 5.98
CA ARG A 151 21.27 -2.54 6.54
C ARG A 151 22.80 -2.63 6.49
N ARG A 152 23.45 -1.96 5.55
CA ARG A 152 24.90 -1.93 5.41
C ARG A 152 25.55 -0.87 6.31
N ASN A 153 24.94 0.31 6.39
CA ASN A 153 25.59 1.49 6.98
C ASN A 153 25.10 1.84 8.38
N VAL A 154 23.88 1.42 8.77
CA VAL A 154 23.35 1.71 10.11
C VAL A 154 23.65 0.54 11.04
N THR A 155 24.58 0.74 11.98
CA THR A 155 25.07 -0.29 12.91
C THR A 155 23.93 -0.93 13.71
N ALA A 156 22.99 -0.14 14.23
CA ALA A 156 21.83 -0.64 14.97
C ALA A 156 20.98 -1.61 14.15
N VAL A 157 20.77 -1.34 12.86
CA VAL A 157 20.03 -2.24 11.94
C VAL A 157 20.84 -3.49 11.63
N ARG A 158 22.14 -3.32 11.37
CA ARG A 158 23.05 -4.44 11.08
C ARG A 158 23.14 -5.41 12.26
N ASP A 159 23.29 -4.91 13.46
CA ASP A 159 23.47 -5.73 14.66
C ASP A 159 22.14 -6.29 15.19
N GLY A 160 21.01 -5.72 14.80
CA GLY A 160 19.67 -6.20 15.14
C GLY A 160 19.37 -6.14 16.65
N ARG A 161 19.89 -5.14 17.36
CA ARG A 161 19.66 -4.94 18.80
C ARG A 161 18.71 -3.76 19.06
N GLY A 162 17.87 -3.90 20.09
CA GLY A 162 16.94 -2.84 20.48
C GLY A 162 16.06 -2.37 19.32
N PHE A 163 15.96 -1.06 19.09
CA PHE A 163 15.21 -0.47 17.99
C PHE A 163 15.69 -0.93 16.61
N GLY A 164 16.97 -1.30 16.47
CA GLY A 164 17.51 -1.85 15.24
C GLY A 164 16.89 -3.20 14.84
N ALA A 165 16.41 -4.01 15.80
CA ALA A 165 15.68 -5.25 15.51
C ALA A 165 14.35 -4.96 14.81
N LEU A 166 13.62 -3.93 15.28
CA LEU A 166 12.37 -3.49 14.65
C LEU A 166 12.64 -2.97 13.24
N LEU A 167 13.61 -2.09 13.06
CA LEU A 167 14.00 -1.60 11.73
C LEU A 167 14.40 -2.74 10.79
N ARG A 168 15.08 -3.76 11.29
CA ARG A 168 15.45 -4.94 10.50
C ARG A 168 14.24 -5.78 10.08
N LEU A 169 13.16 -5.75 10.84
CA LEU A 169 11.92 -6.47 10.51
C LEU A 169 11.16 -5.78 9.37
N ILE A 170 11.11 -4.46 9.37
CA ILE A 170 10.34 -3.66 8.42
C ILE A 170 11.09 -3.30 7.13
N THR A 171 12.43 -3.44 7.12
CA THR A 171 13.31 -3.28 5.95
C THR A 171 13.51 -4.56 5.16
#